data_6a9e513151b7fcf2d237feeffe662ff9
#
_entry.id   6a9e513151b7fcf2d237feeffe662ff9
#
_cell.length_a   1.000
_cell.length_b   1.000
_cell.length_c   1.000
_cell.angle_alpha   90.00
_cell.angle_beta   90.00
_cell.angle_gamma   90.00
#
_symmetry.space_group_name_H-M   'P 1'
#
loop_
_entity.id
_entity.type
_entity.pdbx_description
1 polymer ?
#
loop_
_entity_poly.entity_id
_entity_poly.type
_entity_poly.pdbx_seq_one_letter_code
_entity_poly.pdbx_strand_id
1 'polypeptide(L)'
;MLKQLLPLLALVLATPAFAADPAKGEENFKKCKSCHSITAPDGTEVQKGGKTGPNLFGLVGRAVASAPDFKYGEGMLEVNATGTLWDEAQIATYLADPTAWVKATTADDAAKSKMSFKLADAEAAADMAAYLASLK
;
A
#
# COMPACT_ATOMS: atom_id res chain seq x y z
N MET A 1 2.74 -35.13 -51.19
CA MET A 1 3.19 -33.78 -50.82
C MET A 1 2.90 -33.56 -49.32
N LEU A 2 3.94 -33.71 -48.52
CA LEU A 2 3.83 -33.60 -47.06
C LEU A 2 4.09 -32.15 -46.69
N LYS A 3 3.02 -31.41 -46.28
CA LYS A 3 3.18 -30.05 -45.75
C LYS A 3 3.69 -30.13 -44.33
N GLN A 4 4.93 -29.78 -44.14
CA GLN A 4 5.52 -29.61 -42.82
C GLN A 4 5.02 -28.32 -42.22
N LEU A 5 4.16 -28.43 -41.19
CA LEU A 5 3.77 -27.30 -40.31
C LEU A 5 4.89 -27.11 -39.30
N LEU A 6 5.71 -26.07 -39.46
CA LEU A 6 6.63 -25.61 -38.42
C LEU A 6 5.83 -24.99 -37.27
N PRO A 7 6.02 -25.40 -36.02
CA PRO A 7 5.45 -24.71 -34.89
C PRO A 7 6.16 -23.37 -34.70
N LEU A 8 5.39 -22.30 -34.73
CA LEU A 8 5.86 -20.96 -34.38
C LEU A 8 6.11 -20.93 -32.87
N LEU A 9 7.38 -21.00 -32.48
CA LEU A 9 7.78 -20.88 -31.09
C LEU A 9 7.62 -19.43 -30.67
N ALA A 10 6.53 -19.09 -29.97
CA ALA A 10 6.32 -17.79 -29.41
C ALA A 10 7.33 -17.56 -28.26
N LEU A 11 8.32 -16.71 -28.53
CA LEU A 11 9.29 -16.28 -27.51
C LEU A 11 8.55 -15.33 -26.54
N VAL A 12 8.17 -15.85 -25.39
CA VAL A 12 7.61 -15.02 -24.29
C VAL A 12 8.79 -14.27 -23.71
N LEU A 13 8.90 -12.99 -24.04
CA LEU A 13 9.81 -12.05 -23.40
C LEU A 13 9.30 -11.81 -21.98
N ALA A 14 9.86 -12.50 -21.00
CA ALA A 14 9.65 -12.20 -19.60
C ALA A 14 10.29 -10.84 -19.31
N THR A 15 9.46 -9.81 -19.08
CA THR A 15 9.92 -8.53 -18.54
C THR A 15 10.43 -8.76 -17.12
N PRO A 16 11.63 -8.27 -16.75
CA PRO A 16 12.10 -8.39 -15.38
C PRO A 16 11.14 -7.62 -14.46
N ALA A 17 10.42 -8.35 -13.60
CA ALA A 17 9.67 -7.76 -12.52
C ALA A 17 10.68 -7.27 -11.47
N PHE A 18 10.71 -5.96 -11.16
CA PHE A 18 11.49 -5.43 -10.05
C PHE A 18 10.89 -5.96 -8.75
N ALA A 19 11.65 -6.74 -7.98
CA ALA A 19 11.27 -7.13 -6.64
C ALA A 19 11.32 -5.89 -5.74
N ALA A 20 10.27 -5.62 -4.97
CA ALA A 20 10.23 -4.56 -3.99
C ALA A 20 11.27 -4.82 -2.88
N ASP A 21 11.94 -3.77 -2.43
CA ASP A 21 13.00 -3.84 -1.42
C ASP A 21 12.52 -3.25 -0.07
N PRO A 22 12.24 -4.10 0.94
CA PRO A 22 11.81 -3.64 2.27
C PRO A 22 12.84 -2.73 2.94
N ALA A 23 14.13 -2.92 2.71
CA ALA A 23 15.19 -2.08 3.31
C ALA A 23 15.14 -0.65 2.77
N LYS A 24 14.88 -0.46 1.49
CA LYS A 24 14.63 0.86 0.91
C LYS A 24 13.33 1.46 1.43
N GLY A 25 12.31 0.66 1.63
CA GLY A 25 11.06 1.08 2.27
C GLY A 25 11.30 1.61 3.68
N GLU A 26 12.09 0.93 4.47
CA GLU A 26 12.49 1.37 5.82
C GLU A 26 13.20 2.73 5.79
N GLU A 27 14.18 2.88 4.90
CA GLU A 27 14.90 4.17 4.74
C GLU A 27 13.94 5.30 4.32
N ASN A 28 13.02 5.02 3.42
CA ASN A 28 12.04 5.99 2.94
C ASN A 28 10.94 6.33 3.96
N PHE A 29 10.78 5.53 5.01
CA PHE A 29 9.78 5.78 6.05
C PHE A 29 9.98 7.13 6.75
N LYS A 30 11.17 7.71 6.71
CA LYS A 30 11.44 9.08 7.19
C LYS A 30 10.47 10.12 6.63
N LYS A 31 9.92 9.89 5.42
CA LYS A 31 8.91 10.75 4.80
C LYS A 31 7.52 10.62 5.43
N CYS A 32 7.30 9.58 6.22
CA CYS A 32 6.02 9.24 6.83
C CYS A 32 5.96 9.59 8.32
N LYS A 33 7.11 9.81 8.95
CA LYS A 33 7.25 9.98 10.41
C LYS A 33 6.56 11.22 10.98
N SER A 34 6.33 12.26 10.18
CA SER A 34 5.63 13.45 10.67
C SER A 34 4.18 13.14 11.07
N CYS A 35 3.58 12.11 10.46
CA CYS A 35 2.19 11.72 10.68
C CYS A 35 2.00 10.32 11.24
N HIS A 36 2.92 9.39 10.99
CA HIS A 36 2.78 7.98 11.36
C HIS A 36 3.89 7.51 12.29
N SER A 37 3.52 6.64 13.21
CA SER A 37 4.41 5.77 13.95
C SER A 37 4.19 4.31 13.54
N ILE A 38 5.12 3.44 13.91
CA ILE A 38 4.96 1.99 13.82
C ILE A 38 5.27 1.43 15.20
N THR A 39 4.22 1.04 15.90
CA THR A 39 4.31 0.54 17.29
C THR A 39 3.67 -0.84 17.35
N ALA A 40 4.44 -1.82 17.80
CA ALA A 40 3.98 -3.18 18.00
C ALA A 40 3.00 -3.28 19.20
N PRO A 41 2.16 -4.35 19.26
CA PRO A 41 1.21 -4.53 20.36
C PRO A 41 1.83 -4.58 21.76
N ASP A 42 3.09 -5.00 21.88
CA ASP A 42 3.83 -5.02 23.14
C ASP A 42 4.39 -3.65 23.58
N GLY A 43 4.13 -2.60 22.76
CA GLY A 43 4.63 -1.25 23.01
C GLY A 43 5.98 -0.95 22.37
N THR A 44 6.61 -1.89 21.69
CA THR A 44 7.88 -1.65 20.98
C THR A 44 7.69 -0.64 19.86
N GLU A 45 8.40 0.48 19.94
CA GLU A 45 8.43 1.49 18.87
C GLU A 45 9.41 1.06 17.78
N VAL A 46 8.89 0.50 16.69
CA VAL A 46 9.69 0.16 15.50
C VAL A 46 10.11 1.42 14.76
N GLN A 47 9.16 2.36 14.62
CA GLN A 47 9.39 3.69 14.06
C GLN A 47 8.68 4.71 14.94
N LYS A 48 9.45 5.56 15.58
CA LYS A 48 8.92 6.67 16.34
C LYS A 48 8.43 7.77 15.40
N GLY A 49 7.22 8.25 15.60
CA GLY A 49 6.63 9.26 14.74
C GLY A 49 5.37 9.90 15.31
N GLY A 50 4.70 10.68 14.47
CA GLY A 50 3.46 11.38 14.83
C GLY A 50 2.25 10.48 14.97
N LYS A 51 1.15 11.08 15.41
CA LYS A 51 -0.15 10.42 15.62
C LYS A 51 -1.28 11.03 14.79
N THR A 52 -0.94 11.89 13.83
CA THR A 52 -1.91 12.49 12.90
C THR A 52 -2.50 11.46 11.95
N GLY A 53 -1.70 10.44 11.61
CA GLY A 53 -2.14 9.24 10.90
C GLY A 53 -2.19 8.02 11.84
N PRO A 54 -2.81 6.92 11.43
CA PRO A 54 -2.88 5.70 12.22
C PRO A 54 -1.51 5.02 12.36
N ASN A 55 -1.37 4.22 13.42
CA ASN A 55 -0.25 3.29 13.58
C ASN A 55 -0.26 2.26 12.44
N LEU A 56 0.88 2.06 11.80
CA LEU A 56 1.02 1.22 10.61
C LEU A 56 1.53 -0.20 10.89
N PHE A 57 1.72 -0.58 12.16
CA PHE A 57 2.13 -1.94 12.50
C PHE A 57 1.03 -2.95 12.11
N GLY A 58 1.42 -4.03 11.45
CA GLY A 58 0.49 -5.09 11.08
C GLY A 58 -0.56 -4.69 10.04
N LEU A 59 -0.25 -3.73 9.19
CA LEU A 59 -1.19 -3.17 8.22
C LEU A 59 -1.67 -4.19 7.19
N VAL A 60 -0.75 -4.99 6.63
CA VAL A 60 -1.09 -5.99 5.61
C VAL A 60 -1.97 -7.09 6.20
N GLY A 61 -3.08 -7.36 5.54
CA GLY A 61 -4.11 -8.32 5.98
C GLY A 61 -5.18 -7.72 6.89
N ARG A 62 -5.01 -6.49 7.36
CA ARG A 62 -5.98 -5.77 8.18
C ARG A 62 -7.04 -5.10 7.30
N ALA A 63 -8.28 -5.05 7.77
CA ALA A 63 -9.32 -4.28 7.09
C ALA A 63 -8.92 -2.80 7.00
N VAL A 64 -9.20 -2.19 5.88
CA VAL A 64 -8.95 -0.75 5.69
C VAL A 64 -9.74 0.05 6.73
N ALA A 65 -9.13 1.08 7.28
CA ALA A 65 -9.72 1.95 8.31
C ALA A 65 -10.16 1.19 9.59
N SER A 66 -9.34 0.27 10.07
CA SER A 66 -9.70 -0.57 11.22
C SER A 66 -8.81 -0.39 12.46
N ALA A 67 -7.83 0.52 12.45
CA ALA A 67 -7.02 0.77 13.65
C ALA A 67 -7.92 1.31 14.79
N PRO A 68 -7.89 0.69 16.00
CA PRO A 68 -8.91 0.94 17.03
C PRO A 68 -8.80 2.34 17.66
N ASP A 69 -7.62 2.92 17.70
CA ASP A 69 -7.36 4.20 18.39
C ASP A 69 -7.23 5.38 17.43
N PHE A 70 -7.75 5.24 16.21
CA PHE A 70 -7.68 6.29 15.21
C PHE A 70 -9.05 6.64 14.64
N LYS A 71 -9.30 7.95 14.51
CA LYS A 71 -10.53 8.46 13.91
C LYS A 71 -10.34 8.73 12.43
N TYR A 72 -10.89 7.85 11.59
CA TYR A 72 -10.82 7.96 10.14
C TYR A 72 -11.82 8.98 9.59
N GLY A 73 -11.51 9.51 8.40
CA GLY A 73 -12.45 10.31 7.61
C GLY A 73 -13.50 9.43 6.90
N GLU A 74 -14.56 10.08 6.44
CA GLU A 74 -15.70 9.39 5.80
C GLU A 74 -15.29 8.51 4.61
N GLY A 75 -14.41 9.01 3.73
CA GLY A 75 -13.96 8.24 2.56
C GLY A 75 -13.29 6.92 2.92
N MET A 76 -12.44 6.90 3.94
CA MET A 76 -11.81 5.67 4.42
C MET A 76 -12.81 4.75 5.12
N LEU A 77 -13.80 5.30 5.81
CA LEU A 77 -14.89 4.50 6.39
C LEU A 77 -15.79 3.88 5.31
N GLU A 78 -16.02 4.56 4.20
CA GLU A 78 -16.69 3.98 3.04
C GLU A 78 -15.90 2.80 2.47
N VAL A 79 -14.57 2.91 2.38
CA VAL A 79 -13.72 1.79 1.96
C VAL A 79 -13.83 0.62 2.96
N ASN A 80 -13.82 0.90 4.26
CA ASN A 80 -14.03 -0.14 5.27
C ASN A 80 -15.33 -0.93 5.03
N ALA A 81 -16.41 -0.21 4.70
CA ALA A 81 -17.72 -0.82 4.43
C ALA A 81 -17.73 -1.77 3.21
N THR A 82 -16.77 -1.63 2.28
CA THR A 82 -16.62 -2.56 1.15
C THR A 82 -15.99 -3.90 1.54
N GLY A 83 -15.43 -4.02 2.74
CA GLY A 83 -14.70 -5.20 3.20
C GLY A 83 -13.28 -5.31 2.64
N THR A 84 -12.75 -4.26 2.03
CA THR A 84 -11.40 -4.25 1.45
C THR A 84 -10.35 -4.46 2.55
N LEU A 85 -9.42 -5.39 2.30
CA LEU A 85 -8.25 -5.63 3.14
C LEU A 85 -7.02 -4.98 2.51
N TRP A 86 -6.09 -4.53 3.36
CA TRP A 86 -4.80 -4.08 2.89
C TRP A 86 -3.95 -5.25 2.41
N ASP A 87 -3.43 -5.16 1.21
CA ASP A 87 -2.31 -5.95 0.68
C ASP A 87 -1.23 -5.02 0.11
N GLU A 88 -0.10 -5.56 -0.29
CA GLU A 88 1.00 -4.74 -0.81
C GLU A 88 0.61 -3.94 -2.05
N ALA A 89 -0.16 -4.53 -2.96
CA ALA A 89 -0.60 -3.84 -4.18
C ALA A 89 -1.54 -2.68 -3.86
N GLN A 90 -2.49 -2.87 -2.95
CA GLN A 90 -3.41 -1.81 -2.48
C GLN A 90 -2.65 -0.68 -1.79
N ILE A 91 -1.69 -1.00 -0.93
CA ILE A 91 -0.86 0.00 -0.24
C ILE A 91 -0.07 0.82 -1.25
N ALA A 92 0.61 0.20 -2.21
CA ALA A 92 1.39 0.89 -3.22
C ALA A 92 0.52 1.83 -4.07
N THR A 93 -0.66 1.38 -4.49
CA THR A 93 -1.61 2.20 -5.24
C THR A 93 -2.16 3.36 -4.42
N TYR A 94 -2.50 3.11 -3.15
CA TYR A 94 -2.94 4.15 -2.22
C TYR A 94 -1.87 5.23 -2.01
N LEU A 95 -0.62 4.85 -1.80
CA LEU A 95 0.49 5.78 -1.60
C LEU A 95 0.72 6.68 -2.81
N ALA A 96 0.52 6.18 -4.02
CA ALA A 96 0.69 6.96 -5.24
C ALA A 96 -0.28 8.15 -5.31
N ASP A 97 -1.54 7.93 -4.95
CA ASP A 97 -2.56 8.99 -4.83
C ASP A 97 -3.71 8.50 -3.92
N PRO A 98 -3.67 8.84 -2.63
CA PRO A 98 -4.65 8.35 -1.66
C PRO A 98 -6.11 8.66 -2.03
N THR A 99 -6.41 9.87 -2.44
CA THR A 99 -7.77 10.26 -2.79
C THR A 99 -8.26 9.56 -4.06
N ALA A 100 -7.41 9.43 -5.08
CA ALA A 100 -7.77 8.70 -6.29
C ALA A 100 -8.07 7.23 -6.00
N TRP A 101 -7.29 6.61 -5.13
CA TRP A 101 -7.53 5.22 -4.71
C TRP A 101 -8.86 5.07 -3.95
N VAL A 102 -9.16 5.99 -3.03
CA VAL A 102 -10.44 5.99 -2.29
C VAL A 102 -11.62 6.11 -3.24
N LYS A 103 -11.58 7.04 -4.18
CA LYS A 103 -12.64 7.21 -5.19
C LYS A 103 -12.84 5.95 -6.03
N ALA A 104 -11.76 5.35 -6.50
CA ALA A 104 -11.83 4.13 -7.31
C ALA A 104 -12.38 2.94 -6.51
N THR A 105 -12.00 2.81 -5.26
CA THR A 105 -12.41 1.69 -4.39
C THR A 105 -13.87 1.81 -3.95
N THR A 106 -14.36 3.02 -3.71
CA THR A 106 -15.74 3.28 -3.28
C THR A 106 -16.70 3.51 -4.43
N ALA A 107 -16.21 3.77 -5.64
CA ALA A 107 -16.98 4.27 -6.79
C ALA A 107 -17.74 5.57 -6.46
N ASP A 108 -17.19 6.37 -5.55
CA ASP A 108 -17.74 7.66 -5.11
C ASP A 108 -16.76 8.79 -5.44
N ASP A 109 -17.11 9.63 -6.41
CA ASP A 109 -16.28 10.75 -6.86
C ASP A 109 -16.14 11.87 -5.82
N ALA A 110 -16.99 11.87 -4.80
CA ALA A 110 -16.93 12.82 -3.68
C ALA A 110 -16.07 12.32 -2.53
N ALA A 111 -15.75 11.01 -2.49
CA ALA A 111 -14.91 10.43 -1.45
C ALA A 111 -13.47 10.91 -1.54
N LYS A 112 -12.84 11.08 -0.40
CA LYS A 112 -11.45 11.53 -0.32
C LYS A 112 -10.73 10.92 0.88
N SER A 113 -9.40 10.84 0.80
CA SER A 113 -8.54 10.54 1.92
C SER A 113 -8.16 11.81 2.67
N LYS A 114 -8.07 11.76 4.00
CA LYS A 114 -7.46 12.82 4.80
C LYS A 114 -5.94 12.89 4.63
N MET A 115 -5.30 11.80 4.23
CA MET A 115 -3.90 11.78 3.88
C MET A 115 -3.71 12.44 2.53
N SER A 116 -3.05 13.61 2.51
CA SER A 116 -2.78 14.38 1.30
C SER A 116 -1.41 14.08 0.68
N PHE A 117 -0.50 13.48 1.45
CA PHE A 117 0.82 13.09 0.98
C PHE A 117 0.72 12.04 -0.14
N LYS A 118 1.54 12.19 -1.18
CA LYS A 118 1.65 11.27 -2.31
C LYS A 118 3.07 10.77 -2.45
N LEU A 119 3.24 9.48 -2.64
CA LEU A 119 4.49 8.85 -3.01
C LEU A 119 4.37 8.38 -4.47
N ALA A 120 4.58 9.32 -5.39
CA ALA A 120 4.29 9.12 -6.81
C ALA A 120 5.26 8.16 -7.53
N ASP A 121 6.46 7.98 -6.99
CA ASP A 121 7.41 7.00 -7.50
C ASP A 121 6.91 5.57 -7.22
N ALA A 122 6.63 4.83 -8.29
CA ALA A 122 6.02 3.49 -8.16
C ALA A 122 6.96 2.48 -7.48
N GLU A 123 8.27 2.58 -7.71
CA GLU A 123 9.25 1.72 -7.04
C GLU A 123 9.29 2.03 -5.53
N ALA A 124 9.38 3.29 -5.17
CA ALA A 124 9.36 3.71 -3.77
C ALA A 124 8.07 3.32 -3.05
N ALA A 125 6.92 3.41 -3.71
CA ALA A 125 5.64 2.98 -3.17
C ALA A 125 5.59 1.46 -2.94
N ALA A 126 6.13 0.67 -3.87
CA ALA A 126 6.24 -0.78 -3.74
C ALA A 126 7.21 -1.19 -2.63
N ASP A 127 8.35 -0.51 -2.51
CA ASP A 127 9.32 -0.75 -1.44
C ASP A 127 8.72 -0.44 -0.06
N MET A 128 7.96 0.64 0.06
CA MET A 128 7.25 0.99 1.29
C MET A 128 6.19 -0.06 1.64
N ALA A 129 5.42 -0.53 0.67
CA ALA A 129 4.43 -1.58 0.88
C ALA A 129 5.10 -2.89 1.36
N ALA A 130 6.24 -3.27 0.77
CA ALA A 130 7.01 -4.43 1.19
C ALA A 130 7.57 -4.28 2.61
N TYR A 131 8.05 -3.09 2.97
CA TYR A 131 8.48 -2.80 4.33
C TYR A 131 7.35 -2.97 5.34
N LEU A 132 6.20 -2.37 5.09
CA LEU A 132 5.02 -2.51 5.96
C LEU A 132 4.54 -3.97 6.06
N ALA A 133 4.60 -4.73 4.97
CA ALA A 133 4.26 -6.14 4.96
C ALA A 133 5.19 -7.00 5.83
N SER A 134 6.43 -6.57 6.05
CA SER A 134 7.40 -7.26 6.90
C SER A 134 7.12 -7.09 8.41
N LEU A 135 6.26 -6.17 8.78
CA LEU A 135 5.95 -5.79 10.17
C LEU A 135 4.62 -6.43 10.62
N LYS A 136 4.73 -7.60 11.22
CA LYS A 136 3.59 -8.39 11.69
C LYS A 136 3.74 -8.77 13.14
#